data_2d841d28f92b27eeb97c964e7f5c2c31
#
_entry.id   2d841d28f92b27eeb97c964e7f5c2c31
#
_cell.length_a   1.000
_cell.length_b   1.000
_cell.length_c   1.000
_cell.angle_alpha   90.00
_cell.angle_beta   90.00
_cell.angle_gamma   90.00
#
_symmetry.space_group_name_H-M   'P 1'
#
loop_
_entity.id
_entity.type
_entity.pdbx_description
1 polymer ?
#
loop_
_entity_poly.entity_id
_entity_poly.type
_entity_poly.pdbx_seq_one_letter_code
_entity_poly.pdbx_strand_id
1 'polypeptide(L)'
;VPKIPVKVVTFDEIVEWSRRLADKIRESGWQPDVVVAIARGGYVPARLLCDWLGVGDLLSIQVVHWPSAAEVAEKAYVKYPVNVDLSGKKVLIVDDIVDTGDSVELAKKSIEECCSPKEVRTAALQVITSVAKFMPDYYAIEVKEWVWFAYQWNAVEDAAGFIMKIVRETGKTEWCLDELLMTHLDWYGNEYVEKRFGYILYALDMLNRRGLVKVKKCRAD
;
A
#
# COMPACT_ATOMS: atom_id res chain seq x y z
N VAL A 1 -12.23 21.70 1.63
CA VAL A 1 -11.09 20.85 1.19
C VAL A 1 -10.89 19.80 2.27
N PRO A 2 -10.83 18.50 1.94
CA PRO A 2 -10.60 17.46 2.92
C PRO A 2 -9.33 17.70 3.73
N LYS A 3 -9.33 17.30 5.02
CA LYS A 3 -8.16 17.40 5.91
C LYS A 3 -7.01 16.50 5.41
N ILE A 4 -7.35 15.35 4.84
CA ILE A 4 -6.42 14.40 4.23
C ILE A 4 -6.93 14.10 2.81
N PRO A 5 -6.19 14.46 1.76
CA PRO A 5 -6.60 14.12 0.41
C PRO A 5 -6.51 12.60 0.20
N VAL A 6 -7.62 12.00 -0.25
CA VAL A 6 -7.70 10.56 -0.55
C VAL A 6 -8.10 10.37 -2.01
N LYS A 7 -7.34 9.58 -2.74
CA LYS A 7 -7.70 9.09 -4.07
C LYS A 7 -8.10 7.62 -3.98
N VAL A 8 -9.35 7.31 -4.32
CA VAL A 8 -9.79 5.91 -4.45
C VAL A 8 -9.31 5.36 -5.79
N VAL A 9 -8.47 4.33 -5.74
CA VAL A 9 -7.94 3.67 -6.95
C VAL A 9 -8.89 2.57 -7.37
N THR A 10 -9.25 2.53 -8.66
CA THR A 10 -10.06 1.46 -9.24
C THR A 10 -9.20 0.28 -9.67
N PHE A 11 -9.81 -0.92 -9.79
CA PHE A 11 -9.06 -2.08 -10.28
C PHE A 11 -8.64 -1.93 -11.75
N ASP A 12 -9.45 -1.25 -12.55
CA ASP A 12 -9.11 -0.97 -13.96
C ASP A 12 -7.88 -0.06 -14.08
N GLU A 13 -7.75 0.95 -13.20
CA GLU A 13 -6.53 1.77 -13.12
C GLU A 13 -5.31 0.91 -12.76
N ILE A 14 -5.45 -0.03 -11.82
CA ILE A 14 -4.35 -0.93 -11.41
C ILE A 14 -3.90 -1.81 -12.58
N VAL A 15 -4.84 -2.39 -13.32
CA VAL A 15 -4.55 -3.21 -14.50
C VAL A 15 -3.82 -2.38 -15.56
N GLU A 16 -4.32 -1.18 -15.86
CA GLU A 16 -3.71 -0.31 -16.87
C GLU A 16 -2.30 0.18 -16.44
N TRP A 17 -2.11 0.53 -15.16
CA TRP A 17 -0.80 0.91 -14.65
C TRP A 17 0.19 -0.26 -14.67
N SER A 18 -0.28 -1.47 -14.35
CA SER A 18 0.55 -2.68 -14.43
C SER A 18 0.97 -2.97 -15.88
N ARG A 19 0.08 -2.77 -16.86
CA ARG A 19 0.40 -2.89 -18.28
C ARG A 19 1.46 -1.88 -18.70
N ARG A 20 1.27 -0.60 -18.38
CA ARG A 20 2.26 0.47 -18.67
C ARG A 20 3.62 0.18 -18.05
N LEU A 21 3.62 -0.34 -16.82
CA LEU A 21 4.85 -0.71 -16.12
C LEU A 21 5.56 -1.87 -16.83
N ALA A 22 4.81 -2.88 -17.26
CA ALA A 22 5.35 -3.98 -18.05
C ALA A 22 5.91 -3.52 -19.39
N ASP A 23 5.24 -2.58 -20.08
CA ASP A 23 5.74 -2.01 -21.34
C ASP A 23 7.07 -1.27 -21.12
N LYS A 24 7.21 -0.45 -20.08
CA LYS A 24 8.48 0.21 -19.73
C LYS A 24 9.61 -0.78 -19.47
N ILE A 25 9.31 -1.90 -18.76
CA ILE A 25 10.30 -2.95 -18.49
C ILE A 25 10.75 -3.59 -19.80
N ARG A 26 9.82 -3.96 -20.72
CA ARG A 26 10.14 -4.54 -22.03
C ARG A 26 10.95 -3.59 -22.91
N GLU A 27 10.57 -2.31 -22.96
CA GLU A 27 11.25 -1.28 -23.74
C GLU A 27 12.68 -1.04 -23.28
N SER A 28 12.99 -1.31 -22.01
CA SER A 28 14.37 -1.27 -21.50
C SER A 28 15.26 -2.42 -21.99
N GLY A 29 14.70 -3.41 -22.70
CA GLY A 29 15.40 -4.62 -23.12
C GLY A 29 15.76 -5.59 -21.99
N TRP A 30 15.24 -5.35 -20.78
CA TRP A 30 15.49 -6.19 -19.61
C TRP A 30 14.30 -7.11 -19.33
N GLN A 31 14.56 -8.37 -19.09
CA GLN A 31 13.54 -9.38 -18.79
C GLN A 31 13.85 -10.06 -17.46
N PRO A 32 12.94 -10.02 -16.48
CA PRO A 32 13.10 -10.76 -15.23
C PRO A 32 12.85 -12.26 -15.41
N ASP A 33 13.60 -13.07 -14.68
CA ASP A 33 13.37 -14.52 -14.54
C ASP A 33 12.42 -14.82 -13.37
N VAL A 34 12.41 -13.97 -12.34
CA VAL A 34 11.63 -14.12 -11.11
C VAL A 34 11.07 -12.76 -10.69
N VAL A 35 9.83 -12.75 -10.23
CA VAL A 35 9.21 -11.59 -9.59
C VAL A 35 9.12 -11.83 -8.09
N VAL A 36 9.46 -10.82 -7.28
CA VAL A 36 9.31 -10.85 -5.82
C VAL A 36 8.38 -9.73 -5.39
N ALA A 37 7.22 -10.09 -4.86
CA ALA A 37 6.29 -9.12 -4.30
C ALA A 37 6.72 -8.64 -2.92
N ILE A 38 6.72 -7.33 -2.67
CA ILE A 38 6.77 -6.83 -1.30
C ILE A 38 5.39 -7.01 -0.68
N ALA A 39 5.31 -7.89 0.29
CA ALA A 39 4.06 -8.16 0.97
C ALA A 39 3.76 -7.02 1.98
N ARG A 40 2.52 -6.57 2.00
CA ARG A 40 1.31 -7.16 1.39
C ARG A 40 0.84 -6.42 0.13
N GLY A 41 1.09 -5.10 0.02
CA GLY A 41 0.60 -4.25 -1.07
C GLY A 41 1.06 -4.70 -2.47
N GLY A 42 2.32 -5.13 -2.57
CA GLY A 42 2.92 -5.57 -3.83
C GLY A 42 2.37 -6.87 -4.43
N TYR A 43 1.53 -7.65 -3.73
CA TYR A 43 1.02 -8.93 -4.26
C TYR A 43 0.23 -8.78 -5.56
N VAL A 44 -0.71 -7.84 -5.60
CA VAL A 44 -1.58 -7.67 -6.77
C VAL A 44 -0.79 -7.15 -7.98
N PRO A 45 -0.01 -6.05 -7.87
CA PRO A 45 0.80 -5.61 -8.99
C PRO A 45 1.84 -6.65 -9.44
N ALA A 46 2.48 -7.37 -8.52
CA ALA A 46 3.43 -8.42 -8.88
C ALA A 46 2.78 -9.55 -9.67
N ARG A 47 1.58 -10.00 -9.27
CA ARG A 47 0.85 -11.03 -10.02
C ARG A 47 0.46 -10.56 -11.42
N LEU A 48 0.01 -9.32 -11.54
CA LEU A 48 -0.33 -8.73 -12.84
C LEU A 48 0.92 -8.61 -13.73
N LEU A 49 2.05 -8.16 -13.17
CA LEU A 49 3.31 -8.07 -13.92
C LEU A 49 3.83 -9.44 -14.37
N CYS A 50 3.68 -10.48 -13.56
CA CYS A 50 4.00 -11.85 -13.98
C CYS A 50 3.24 -12.23 -15.25
N ASP A 51 1.96 -11.90 -15.32
CA ASP A 51 1.11 -12.18 -16.48
C ASP A 51 1.55 -11.38 -17.71
N TRP A 52 1.69 -10.05 -17.55
CA TRP A 52 2.13 -9.17 -18.63
C TRP A 52 3.53 -9.49 -19.16
N LEU A 53 4.46 -9.89 -18.30
CA LEU A 53 5.86 -10.18 -18.68
C LEU A 53 6.11 -11.64 -19.03
N GLY A 54 5.13 -12.54 -18.85
CA GLY A 54 5.27 -13.97 -19.10
C GLY A 54 6.22 -14.65 -18.10
N VAL A 55 6.28 -14.18 -16.84
CA VAL A 55 7.11 -14.75 -15.78
C VAL A 55 6.30 -15.73 -14.94
N GLY A 56 6.76 -16.97 -14.83
CA GLY A 56 6.08 -18.01 -14.05
C GLY A 56 6.42 -18.01 -12.56
N ASP A 57 7.61 -17.51 -12.20
CA ASP A 57 8.13 -17.58 -10.83
C ASP A 57 7.78 -16.31 -10.04
N LEU A 58 6.92 -16.46 -9.01
CA LEU A 58 6.49 -15.40 -8.10
C LEU A 58 6.79 -15.79 -6.66
N LEU A 59 7.62 -14.99 -6.02
CA LEU A 59 7.96 -15.09 -4.60
C LEU A 59 7.42 -13.88 -3.84
N SER A 60 7.58 -13.86 -2.51
CA SER A 60 7.28 -12.69 -1.70
C SER A 60 8.26 -12.51 -0.55
N ILE A 61 8.50 -11.23 -0.21
CA ILE A 61 9.22 -10.79 0.99
C ILE A 61 8.28 -9.88 1.79
N GLN A 62 8.19 -10.07 3.09
CA GLN A 62 7.39 -9.16 3.91
C GLN A 62 8.27 -8.15 4.63
N VAL A 63 8.10 -6.90 4.27
CA VAL A 63 8.67 -5.74 4.96
C VAL A 63 7.57 -5.06 5.77
N VAL A 64 7.88 -4.69 7.00
CA VAL A 64 6.96 -3.97 7.89
C VAL A 64 7.69 -2.83 8.59
N HIS A 65 6.95 -1.78 8.93
CA HIS A 65 7.46 -0.69 9.75
C HIS A 65 7.14 -0.98 11.22
N TRP A 66 8.07 -0.67 12.13
CA TRP A 66 7.79 -0.75 13.56
C TRP A 66 6.66 0.23 13.90
N PRO A 67 5.56 -0.22 14.52
CA PRO A 67 4.61 0.72 15.08
C PRO A 67 5.30 1.44 16.24
N SER A 68 5.74 2.67 16.00
CA SER A 68 6.34 3.50 17.04
C SER A 68 5.28 3.90 18.06
N ALA A 69 5.39 3.39 19.27
CA ALA A 69 4.60 3.87 20.41
C ALA A 69 5.21 5.14 21.04
N ALA A 70 6.40 5.55 20.62
CA ALA A 70 7.09 6.75 21.11
C ALA A 70 8.22 7.17 20.15
N GLU A 71 8.07 8.30 19.50
CA GLU A 71 9.07 9.29 19.10
C GLU A 71 10.42 8.87 18.46
N VAL A 72 10.53 7.79 17.73
CA VAL A 72 11.70 7.56 16.87
C VAL A 72 11.21 7.14 15.49
N ALA A 73 11.81 7.67 14.46
CA ALA A 73 11.48 7.39 13.06
C ALA A 73 11.13 5.92 12.84
N GLU A 74 9.98 5.66 12.23
CA GLU A 74 9.55 4.32 11.84
C GLU A 74 10.68 3.64 11.06
N LYS A 75 11.24 2.57 11.61
CA LYS A 75 12.30 1.84 10.95
C LYS A 75 11.72 0.59 10.30
N ALA A 76 11.89 0.47 8.99
CA ALA A 76 11.50 -0.72 8.26
C ALA A 76 12.37 -1.92 8.66
N TYR A 77 11.79 -3.13 8.71
CA TYR A 77 12.52 -4.38 8.88
C TYR A 77 11.87 -5.51 8.06
N VAL A 78 12.69 -6.49 7.68
CA VAL A 78 12.21 -7.69 6.99
C VAL A 78 11.63 -8.64 8.03
N LYS A 79 10.31 -8.88 7.93
CA LYS A 79 9.61 -9.81 8.84
C LYS A 79 9.69 -11.25 8.35
N TYR A 80 9.46 -11.45 7.07
CA TYR A 80 9.57 -12.76 6.43
C TYR A 80 10.43 -12.62 5.17
N PRO A 81 11.69 -13.11 5.21
CA PRO A 81 12.61 -13.00 4.08
C PRO A 81 12.29 -14.03 2.99
N VAL A 82 12.78 -13.76 1.79
CA VAL A 82 12.98 -14.80 0.77
C VAL A 82 14.16 -15.67 1.21
N ASN A 83 14.00 -16.98 1.12
CA ASN A 83 15.07 -17.94 1.48
C ASN A 83 15.16 -19.03 0.41
N VAL A 84 15.52 -18.63 -0.80
CA VAL A 84 15.75 -19.53 -1.95
C VAL A 84 16.99 -19.09 -2.69
N ASP A 85 17.66 -20.04 -3.36
CA ASP A 85 18.79 -19.73 -4.24
C ASP A 85 18.28 -19.09 -5.54
N LEU A 86 18.71 -17.86 -5.80
CA LEU A 86 18.40 -17.10 -7.02
C LEU A 86 19.64 -16.91 -7.90
N SER A 87 20.68 -17.72 -7.71
CA SER A 87 21.93 -17.64 -8.47
C SER A 87 21.67 -17.64 -9.98
N GLY A 88 22.27 -16.69 -10.67
CA GLY A 88 22.10 -16.50 -12.12
C GLY A 88 20.76 -15.89 -12.57
N LYS A 89 19.81 -15.67 -11.67
CA LYS A 89 18.48 -15.11 -11.98
C LYS A 89 18.49 -13.59 -11.97
N LYS A 90 17.71 -13.00 -12.88
CA LYS A 90 17.33 -11.59 -12.86
C LYS A 90 16.04 -11.46 -12.07
N VAL A 91 16.05 -10.68 -11.00
CA VAL A 91 14.95 -10.54 -10.05
C VAL A 91 14.30 -9.17 -10.17
N LEU A 92 12.99 -9.12 -10.32
CA LEU A 92 12.18 -7.91 -10.24
C LEU A 92 11.45 -7.85 -8.91
N ILE A 93 11.79 -6.88 -8.07
CA ILE A 93 11.06 -6.61 -6.82
C ILE A 93 9.93 -5.63 -7.12
N VAL A 94 8.71 -5.92 -6.64
CA VAL A 94 7.51 -5.15 -6.97
C VAL A 94 6.77 -4.73 -5.71
N ASP A 95 6.43 -3.44 -5.64
CA ASP A 95 5.51 -2.89 -4.64
C ASP A 95 4.34 -2.15 -5.31
N ASP A 96 3.30 -1.81 -4.55
CA ASP A 96 2.19 -1.00 -5.06
C ASP A 96 2.56 0.49 -5.13
N ILE A 97 3.19 1.02 -4.10
CA ILE A 97 3.58 2.43 -4.02
C ILE A 97 4.93 2.61 -3.32
N VAL A 98 5.72 3.52 -3.86
CA VAL A 98 6.92 4.02 -3.19
C VAL A 98 6.61 5.41 -2.62
N ASP A 99 6.54 5.48 -1.29
CA ASP A 99 6.48 6.73 -0.53
C ASP A 99 7.93 7.18 -0.22
N THR A 100 8.50 6.81 0.92
CA THR A 100 9.93 7.10 1.20
C THR A 100 10.88 6.19 0.42
N GLY A 101 10.47 4.97 0.12
CA GLY A 101 11.26 3.94 -0.55
C GLY A 101 11.98 2.98 0.39
N ASP A 102 11.91 3.18 1.70
CA ASP A 102 12.62 2.36 2.70
C ASP A 102 12.31 0.86 2.57
N SER A 103 11.06 0.50 2.26
CA SER A 103 10.65 -0.90 2.08
C SER A 103 11.30 -1.55 0.86
N VAL A 104 11.34 -0.82 -0.25
CA VAL A 104 11.90 -1.33 -1.52
C VAL A 104 13.41 -1.45 -1.41
N GLU A 105 14.08 -0.44 -0.84
CA GLU A 105 15.53 -0.47 -0.62
C GLU A 105 15.93 -1.63 0.29
N LEU A 106 15.21 -1.82 1.40
CA LEU A 106 15.48 -2.92 2.33
C LEU A 106 15.21 -4.30 1.72
N ALA A 107 14.14 -4.45 0.94
CA ALA A 107 13.85 -5.69 0.24
C ALA A 107 14.95 -6.02 -0.77
N LYS A 108 15.41 -5.03 -1.55
CA LYS A 108 16.51 -5.18 -2.50
C LYS A 108 17.77 -5.64 -1.80
N LYS A 109 18.20 -4.95 -0.77
CA LYS A 109 19.38 -5.30 0.02
C LYS A 109 19.28 -6.72 0.59
N SER A 110 18.15 -7.08 1.18
CA SER A 110 17.93 -8.41 1.74
C SER A 110 18.09 -9.52 0.70
N ILE A 111 17.52 -9.33 -0.51
CA ILE A 111 17.61 -10.33 -1.60
C ILE A 111 19.03 -10.41 -2.17
N GLU A 112 19.72 -9.30 -2.34
CA GLU A 112 21.10 -9.27 -2.81
C GLU A 112 22.04 -9.98 -1.83
N GLU A 113 21.83 -9.81 -0.52
CA GLU A 113 22.67 -10.42 0.52
C GLU A 113 22.40 -11.92 0.73
N CYS A 114 21.14 -12.38 0.63
CA CYS A 114 20.79 -13.76 0.97
C CYS A 114 20.81 -14.74 -0.20
N CYS A 115 20.49 -14.28 -1.39
CA CYS A 115 19.98 -15.16 -2.43
C CYS A 115 20.84 -15.18 -3.71
N SER A 116 21.94 -14.44 -3.74
CA SER A 116 22.96 -14.39 -4.81
C SER A 116 22.40 -14.18 -6.25
N PRO A 117 21.42 -13.26 -6.46
CA PRO A 117 20.88 -13.04 -7.79
C PRO A 117 21.94 -12.48 -8.76
N LYS A 118 21.74 -12.69 -10.06
CA LYS A 118 22.58 -12.08 -11.10
C LYS A 118 22.38 -10.56 -11.16
N GLU A 119 21.15 -10.12 -11.04
CA GLU A 119 20.76 -8.70 -11.11
C GLU A 119 19.42 -8.52 -10.40
N VAL A 120 19.26 -7.41 -9.67
CA VAL A 120 18.01 -7.04 -9.01
C VAL A 120 17.57 -5.67 -9.52
N ARG A 121 16.33 -5.59 -10.03
CA ARG A 121 15.66 -4.32 -10.32
C ARG A 121 14.37 -4.21 -9.53
N THR A 122 13.90 -2.98 -9.39
CA THR A 122 12.75 -2.62 -8.55
C THR A 122 11.68 -1.93 -9.39
N ALA A 123 10.43 -2.19 -9.07
CA ALA A 123 9.28 -1.60 -9.74
C ALA A 123 8.16 -1.26 -8.76
N ALA A 124 7.40 -0.21 -9.06
CA ALA A 124 6.19 0.16 -8.34
C ALA A 124 5.11 0.69 -9.29
N LEU A 125 3.84 0.54 -8.92
CA LEU A 125 2.78 1.19 -9.69
C LEU A 125 2.91 2.70 -9.60
N GLN A 126 3.21 3.21 -8.40
CA GLN A 126 3.32 4.64 -8.14
C GLN A 126 4.57 5.00 -7.36
N VAL A 127 5.05 6.22 -7.56
CA VAL A 127 6.11 6.81 -6.74
C VAL A 127 5.71 8.25 -6.37
N ILE A 128 5.81 8.59 -5.08
CA ILE A 128 5.57 9.94 -4.57
C ILE A 128 6.89 10.69 -4.56
N THR A 129 7.21 11.38 -5.66
CA THR A 129 8.53 11.99 -5.87
C THR A 129 8.86 13.13 -4.92
N SER A 130 7.85 13.75 -4.27
CA SER A 130 8.08 14.80 -3.27
C SER A 130 8.67 14.29 -1.95
N VAL A 131 8.59 12.99 -1.66
CA VAL A 131 9.05 12.39 -0.40
C VAL A 131 9.98 11.21 -0.59
N ALA A 132 10.03 10.60 -1.79
CA ALA A 132 10.84 9.44 -2.09
C ALA A 132 12.35 9.74 -1.95
N LYS A 133 13.02 8.96 -1.11
CA LYS A 133 14.48 8.96 -0.92
C LYS A 133 15.14 7.87 -1.77
N PHE A 134 14.43 6.78 -1.99
CA PHE A 134 14.83 5.70 -2.90
C PHE A 134 13.87 5.68 -4.09
N MET A 135 14.40 5.73 -5.31
CA MET A 135 13.62 5.66 -6.54
C MET A 135 13.67 4.25 -7.12
N PRO A 136 12.53 3.64 -7.43
CA PRO A 136 12.52 2.36 -8.13
C PRO A 136 13.04 2.50 -9.56
N ASP A 137 13.61 1.42 -10.10
CA ASP A 137 14.12 1.39 -11.49
C ASP A 137 12.99 1.64 -12.51
N TYR A 138 11.77 1.16 -12.17
CA TYR A 138 10.58 1.33 -12.99
C TYR A 138 9.38 1.75 -12.15
N TYR A 139 8.57 2.66 -12.69
CA TYR A 139 7.27 3.01 -12.11
C TYR A 139 6.28 3.41 -13.20
N ALA A 140 5.00 3.12 -12.97
CA ALA A 140 3.96 3.46 -13.93
C ALA A 140 3.57 4.94 -13.85
N ILE A 141 3.36 5.44 -12.64
CA ILE A 141 2.81 6.77 -12.34
C ILE A 141 3.74 7.54 -11.40
N GLU A 142 4.06 8.77 -11.79
CA GLU A 142 4.70 9.75 -10.91
C GLU A 142 3.64 10.58 -10.19
N VAL A 143 3.79 10.72 -8.88
CA VAL A 143 2.93 11.52 -8.01
C VAL A 143 3.76 12.64 -7.40
N LYS A 144 3.43 13.89 -7.69
CA LYS A 144 4.20 15.06 -7.24
C LYS A 144 3.77 15.57 -5.87
N GLU A 145 2.48 15.43 -5.54
CA GLU A 145 1.91 15.88 -4.27
C GLU A 145 1.46 14.67 -3.46
N TRP A 146 1.69 14.74 -2.15
CA TRP A 146 1.27 13.65 -1.29
C TRP A 146 -0.24 13.52 -1.23
N VAL A 147 -0.75 12.31 -1.47
CA VAL A 147 -2.16 11.92 -1.38
C VAL A 147 -2.23 10.48 -0.89
N TRP A 148 -3.23 10.18 -0.08
CA TRP A 148 -3.49 8.79 0.31
C TRP A 148 -4.13 8.02 -0.84
N PHE A 149 -3.50 6.95 -1.29
CA PHE A 149 -4.07 6.06 -2.30
C PHE A 149 -4.81 4.92 -1.63
N ALA A 150 -6.15 4.95 -1.72
CA ALA A 150 -7.02 3.92 -1.16
C ALA A 150 -7.19 2.78 -2.17
N TYR A 151 -6.35 1.77 -2.08
CA TYR A 151 -6.40 0.58 -2.91
C TYR A 151 -7.51 -0.39 -2.50
N GLN A 152 -7.89 -1.32 -3.39
CA GLN A 152 -8.93 -2.31 -3.12
C GLN A 152 -8.52 -3.31 -2.03
N TRP A 153 -7.26 -3.71 -2.01
CA TRP A 153 -6.74 -4.68 -1.03
C TRP A 153 -6.55 -4.14 0.38
N ASN A 154 -6.54 -2.82 0.56
CA ASN A 154 -6.42 -2.15 1.87
C ASN A 154 -7.74 -1.56 2.36
N ALA A 155 -8.85 -1.72 1.66
CA ALA A 155 -10.08 -0.96 1.89
C ALA A 155 -10.62 -1.01 3.34
N VAL A 156 -10.58 -2.18 3.99
CA VAL A 156 -10.99 -2.33 5.39
C VAL A 156 -9.94 -1.78 6.35
N GLU A 157 -8.66 -1.99 6.05
CA GLU A 157 -7.54 -1.51 6.86
C GLU A 157 -7.47 0.01 6.85
N ASP A 158 -7.60 0.63 5.68
CA ASP A 158 -7.69 2.09 5.53
C ASP A 158 -8.88 2.65 6.31
N ALA A 159 -10.07 2.06 6.14
CA ALA A 159 -11.27 2.51 6.85
C ALA A 159 -11.10 2.42 8.37
N ALA A 160 -10.55 1.32 8.88
CA ALA A 160 -10.27 1.16 10.31
C ALA A 160 -9.21 2.16 10.81
N GLY A 161 -8.14 2.36 10.03
CA GLY A 161 -7.10 3.34 10.32
C GLY A 161 -7.64 4.77 10.39
N PHE A 162 -8.51 5.14 9.45
CA PHE A 162 -9.15 6.45 9.40
C PHE A 162 -10.11 6.68 10.56
N ILE A 163 -10.93 5.68 10.93
CA ILE A 163 -11.77 5.75 12.13
C ILE A 163 -10.89 5.94 13.38
N MET A 164 -9.85 5.15 13.53
CA MET A 164 -8.96 5.24 14.69
C MET A 164 -8.18 6.56 14.73
N LYS A 165 -7.87 7.16 13.58
CA LYS A 165 -7.27 8.50 13.52
C LYS A 165 -8.24 9.57 14.01
N ILE A 166 -9.52 9.51 13.59
CA ILE A 166 -10.57 10.40 14.10
C ILE A 166 -10.70 10.25 15.62
N VAL A 167 -10.79 9.02 16.11
CA VAL A 167 -10.91 8.75 17.57
C VAL A 167 -9.73 9.32 18.35
N ARG A 168 -8.51 9.11 17.87
CA ARG A 168 -7.29 9.62 18.54
C ARG A 168 -7.22 11.14 18.55
N GLU A 169 -7.52 11.79 17.43
CA GLU A 169 -7.40 13.26 17.32
C GLU A 169 -8.54 13.99 18.04
N THR A 170 -9.73 13.38 18.12
CA THR A 170 -10.88 13.98 18.83
C THR A 170 -10.94 13.60 20.30
N GLY A 171 -10.26 12.55 20.73
CA GLY A 171 -10.38 11.96 22.06
C GLY A 171 -11.73 11.29 22.34
N LYS A 172 -12.61 11.20 21.33
CA LYS A 172 -13.98 10.69 21.46
C LYS A 172 -14.04 9.22 21.06
N THR A 173 -14.50 8.35 21.98
CA THR A 173 -14.60 6.90 21.77
C THR A 173 -16.03 6.41 21.53
N GLU A 174 -17.05 7.25 21.83
CA GLU A 174 -18.46 6.93 21.61
C GLU A 174 -19.03 7.83 20.53
N TRP A 175 -19.58 7.21 19.47
CA TRP A 175 -20.05 7.92 18.28
C TRP A 175 -21.47 7.54 17.92
N CYS A 176 -22.23 8.49 17.49
CA CYS A 176 -23.41 8.28 16.66
C CYS A 176 -22.94 8.03 15.22
N LEU A 177 -23.59 7.11 14.51
CA LEU A 177 -23.15 6.74 13.15
C LEU A 177 -23.10 7.96 12.22
N ASP A 178 -24.16 8.78 12.21
CA ASP A 178 -24.23 9.94 11.31
C ASP A 178 -23.14 10.96 11.61
N GLU A 179 -22.84 11.20 12.89
CA GLU A 179 -21.77 12.09 13.30
C GLU A 179 -20.40 11.58 12.85
N LEU A 180 -20.14 10.28 12.96
CA LEU A 180 -18.89 9.70 12.50
C LEU A 180 -18.76 9.79 10.97
N LEU A 181 -19.84 9.54 10.23
CA LEU A 181 -19.85 9.66 8.78
C LEU A 181 -19.65 11.11 8.32
N MET A 182 -20.30 12.08 8.98
CA MET A 182 -20.07 13.50 8.70
C MET A 182 -18.60 13.89 8.95
N THR A 183 -18.02 13.40 10.04
CA THR A 183 -16.60 13.63 10.32
C THR A 183 -15.69 12.98 9.25
N HIS A 184 -16.06 11.79 8.72
CA HIS A 184 -15.35 11.18 7.60
C HIS A 184 -15.43 12.03 6.33
N LEU A 185 -16.59 12.58 6.01
CA LEU A 185 -16.78 13.49 4.88
C LEU A 185 -15.86 14.71 4.98
N ASP A 186 -15.82 15.34 6.15
CA ASP A 186 -14.97 16.50 6.39
C ASP A 186 -13.46 16.17 6.28
N TRP A 187 -13.07 14.99 6.74
CA TRP A 187 -11.64 14.64 6.80
C TRP A 187 -11.10 14.04 5.52
N TYR A 188 -11.88 13.18 4.85
CA TYR A 188 -11.41 12.35 3.74
C TYR A 188 -12.13 12.62 2.41
N GLY A 189 -13.18 13.43 2.44
CA GLY A 189 -13.93 13.86 1.27
C GLY A 189 -15.07 12.91 0.86
N ASN A 190 -15.99 13.46 0.07
CA ASN A 190 -17.21 12.79 -0.35
C ASN A 190 -16.94 11.54 -1.21
N GLU A 191 -16.02 11.64 -2.16
CA GLU A 191 -15.67 10.53 -3.06
C GLU A 191 -15.23 9.29 -2.31
N TYR A 192 -14.39 9.46 -1.27
CA TYR A 192 -13.93 8.34 -0.44
C TYR A 192 -15.10 7.71 0.30
N VAL A 193 -15.92 8.51 0.98
CA VAL A 193 -17.04 8.00 1.77
C VAL A 193 -18.06 7.27 0.90
N GLU A 194 -18.43 7.83 -0.25
CA GLU A 194 -19.37 7.19 -1.18
C GLU A 194 -18.85 5.85 -1.71
N LYS A 195 -17.61 5.84 -2.21
CA LYS A 195 -17.00 4.63 -2.81
C LYS A 195 -16.62 3.57 -1.77
N ARG A 196 -16.42 3.95 -0.52
CA ARG A 196 -15.97 3.07 0.57
C ARG A 196 -16.97 2.87 1.70
N PHE A 197 -18.20 3.33 1.53
CA PHE A 197 -19.25 3.29 2.58
C PHE A 197 -19.39 1.91 3.24
N GLY A 198 -19.53 0.85 2.46
CA GLY A 198 -19.66 -0.51 2.98
C GLY A 198 -18.43 -0.97 3.79
N TYR A 199 -17.22 -0.57 3.37
CA TYR A 199 -15.97 -0.87 4.08
C TYR A 199 -15.85 -0.08 5.38
N ILE A 200 -16.32 1.18 5.40
CA ILE A 200 -16.39 2.02 6.61
C ILE A 200 -17.31 1.38 7.64
N LEU A 201 -18.50 0.94 7.23
CA LEU A 201 -19.44 0.26 8.13
C LEU A 201 -18.87 -1.06 8.66
N TYR A 202 -18.23 -1.86 7.81
CA TYR A 202 -17.57 -3.10 8.21
C TYR A 202 -16.44 -2.88 9.22
N ALA A 203 -15.58 -1.90 8.93
CA ALA A 203 -14.48 -1.53 9.82
C ALA A 203 -14.99 -1.02 11.17
N LEU A 204 -16.06 -0.22 11.15
CA LEU A 204 -16.70 0.29 12.37
C LEU A 204 -17.26 -0.83 13.23
N ASP A 205 -17.98 -1.81 12.65
CA ASP A 205 -18.47 -2.99 13.37
C ASP A 205 -17.31 -3.80 13.98
N MET A 206 -16.24 -4.01 13.19
CA MET A 206 -15.03 -4.71 13.67
C MET A 206 -14.38 -4.00 14.86
N LEU A 207 -14.23 -2.67 14.81
CA LEU A 207 -13.65 -1.87 15.89
C LEU A 207 -14.55 -1.83 17.11
N ASN A 208 -15.88 -1.77 16.91
CA ASN A 208 -16.87 -1.81 17.99
C ASN A 208 -16.82 -3.16 18.73
N ARG A 209 -16.77 -4.28 18.04
CA ARG A 209 -16.60 -5.62 18.63
C ARG A 209 -15.30 -5.78 19.42
N ARG A 210 -14.25 -5.06 19.03
CA ARG A 210 -12.96 -5.04 19.75
C ARG A 210 -12.94 -4.05 20.92
N GLY A 211 -14.04 -3.31 21.17
CA GLY A 211 -14.13 -2.32 22.23
C GLY A 211 -13.29 -1.05 22.01
N LEU A 212 -12.80 -0.82 20.78
CA LEU A 212 -11.96 0.33 20.43
C LEU A 212 -12.79 1.58 20.11
N VAL A 213 -14.02 1.38 19.62
CA VAL A 213 -15.00 2.43 19.32
C VAL A 213 -16.36 1.93 19.76
N LYS A 214 -17.15 2.77 20.39
CA LYS A 214 -18.56 2.45 20.73
C LYS A 214 -19.50 3.18 19.79
N VAL A 215 -20.40 2.42 19.16
CA VAL A 215 -21.47 2.98 18.32
C VAL A 215 -22.76 3.01 19.11
N LYS A 216 -23.38 4.16 19.21
CA LYS A 216 -24.68 4.34 19.86
C LYS A 216 -25.72 4.84 18.85
N LYS A 217 -26.99 4.60 19.17
CA LYS A 217 -28.09 5.19 18.39
C LYS A 217 -28.06 6.72 18.54
N CYS A 218 -28.20 7.42 17.42
CA CYS A 218 -28.42 8.85 17.46
C CYS A 218 -29.74 9.12 18.19
N ARG A 219 -29.83 10.15 19.04
CA ARG A 219 -31.10 10.64 19.51
C ARG A 219 -31.76 11.34 18.31
N ALA A 220 -32.98 10.93 17.96
CA ALA A 220 -33.83 11.74 17.11
C ALA A 220 -34.18 12.97 17.96
N ASP A 221 -33.74 14.14 17.53
CA ASP A 221 -34.26 15.41 18.05
C ASP A 221 -35.68 15.66 17.49
#